data_fc42da55bda784d31395dc8677fa2f39
#
_entry.id   fc42da55bda784d31395dc8677fa2f39
#
_cell.length_a   1.000
_cell.length_b   1.000
_cell.length_c   1.000
_cell.angle_alpha   90.00
_cell.angle_beta   90.00
_cell.angle_gamma   90.00
#
_symmetry.space_group_name_H-M   'P 1'
#
loop_
_entity.id
_entity.type
_entity.pdbx_description
1 polymer ?
#
loop_
_entity_poly.entity_id
_entity_poly.type
_entity_poly.pdbx_seq_one_letter_code
_entity_poly.pdbx_strand_id
1 'polypeptide(L)'
;MTIMVTLPADLAPISATRQFSAYGPSHLTVLVVFAIGSAALVWIGRRQTESQARLLGRVLGALTIAIFGVALVYKLAQPTIAHSVPLQLCDLAELVGAYALWSQRKWAFTLVYYWGLPLSSQALITPDLDAADFPSHGFLTFFALHLLVVWAAVYLTWGCGMRPGWRSYRFAVITTLTWGAFTFAFNTIAGTDYGFLNRKPLNASMLDLLGPWPLYVVIEVVVVGAVWALMTWPWKPKRRKQLSMITTADCARSWVLATRSWP
;
A
#
# COMPACT_ATOMS: atom_id res chain seq x y z
N MET A 1 64.12 20.76 20.10
CA MET A 1 63.53 21.64 19.04
C MET A 1 62.53 20.80 18.28
N THR A 2 61.28 20.78 18.78
CA THR A 2 60.21 19.94 18.24
C THR A 2 59.46 20.78 17.21
N ILE A 3 59.54 20.40 15.95
CA ILE A 3 58.80 21.06 14.86
C ILE A 3 57.36 20.58 14.91
N MET A 4 56.47 21.46 15.37
CA MET A 4 55.02 21.23 15.34
C MET A 4 54.54 21.52 13.91
N VAL A 5 54.29 20.48 13.13
CA VAL A 5 53.67 20.60 11.80
C VAL A 5 52.19 20.84 12.00
N THR A 6 51.74 22.07 11.84
CA THR A 6 50.32 22.43 11.75
C THR A 6 49.78 21.97 10.39
N LEU A 7 48.98 20.90 10.38
CA LEU A 7 48.20 20.52 9.21
C LEU A 7 47.15 21.60 8.92
N PRO A 8 46.90 21.96 7.66
CA PRO A 8 45.87 22.91 7.30
C PRO A 8 44.49 22.34 7.63
N ALA A 9 43.63 23.17 8.25
CA ALA A 9 42.29 22.84 8.75
C ALA A 9 41.22 22.66 7.63
N ASP A 10 41.64 22.50 6.37
CA ASP A 10 40.72 22.48 5.21
C ASP A 10 40.45 21.07 4.65
N LEU A 11 40.70 20.01 5.40
CA LEU A 11 40.12 18.71 5.11
C LEU A 11 38.78 18.57 5.87
N ALA A 12 37.80 19.36 5.43
CA ALA A 12 36.43 19.06 5.78
C ALA A 12 36.14 17.59 5.40
N PRO A 13 35.56 16.76 6.29
CA PRO A 13 35.25 15.38 5.96
C PRO A 13 34.35 15.38 4.74
N ILE A 14 34.85 14.78 3.65
CA ILE A 14 34.10 14.53 2.43
C ILE A 14 32.89 13.68 2.82
N SER A 15 31.70 14.25 2.60
CA SER A 15 30.36 13.68 2.86
C SER A 15 29.91 13.57 4.34
N ALA A 16 29.55 14.70 4.94
CA ALA A 16 28.39 14.66 5.83
C ALA A 16 27.20 14.19 4.98
N THR A 17 26.83 12.90 5.09
CA THR A 17 25.66 12.37 4.41
C THR A 17 24.46 13.18 4.87
N ARG A 18 23.90 13.98 3.95
CA ARG A 18 22.75 14.83 4.24
C ARG A 18 21.62 13.93 4.74
N GLN A 19 21.09 14.20 5.92
CA GLN A 19 19.90 13.52 6.43
C GLN A 19 18.71 13.86 5.55
N PHE A 20 17.83 12.87 5.40
CA PHE A 20 16.57 13.05 4.69
C PHE A 20 15.74 14.15 5.36
N SER A 21 15.12 14.99 4.54
CA SER A 21 14.20 16.02 4.99
C SER A 21 12.90 15.92 4.19
N ALA A 22 11.79 15.76 4.89
CA ALA A 22 10.48 15.80 4.27
C ALA A 22 10.29 17.13 3.51
N TYR A 23 9.71 17.05 2.31
CA TYR A 23 9.50 18.15 1.37
C TYR A 23 10.78 18.81 0.83
N GLY A 24 11.95 18.20 1.07
CA GLY A 24 13.19 18.55 0.37
C GLY A 24 13.15 18.14 -1.11
N PRO A 25 14.15 18.56 -1.92
CA PRO A 25 14.16 18.32 -3.37
C PRO A 25 14.04 16.84 -3.76
N SER A 26 14.72 15.94 -3.05
CA SER A 26 14.66 14.50 -3.26
C SER A 26 13.25 13.94 -3.00
N HIS A 27 12.60 14.37 -1.91
CA HIS A 27 11.22 13.96 -1.61
C HIS A 27 10.21 14.53 -2.62
N LEU A 28 10.32 15.79 -3.01
CA LEU A 28 9.46 16.37 -4.06
C LEU A 28 9.61 15.62 -5.39
N THR A 29 10.82 15.18 -5.73
CA THR A 29 11.06 14.34 -6.90
C THR A 29 10.31 13.00 -6.79
N VAL A 30 10.33 12.36 -5.62
CA VAL A 30 9.55 11.13 -5.39
C VAL A 30 8.05 11.38 -5.57
N LEU A 31 7.51 12.50 -5.07
CA LEU A 31 6.08 12.82 -5.25
C LEU A 31 5.71 13.06 -6.72
N VAL A 32 6.59 13.68 -7.50
CA VAL A 32 6.41 13.82 -8.95
C VAL A 32 6.44 12.46 -9.65
N VAL A 33 7.41 11.60 -9.31
CA VAL A 33 7.51 10.22 -9.83
C VAL A 33 6.27 9.41 -9.44
N PHE A 34 5.77 9.56 -8.22
CA PHE A 34 4.52 8.94 -7.77
C PHE A 34 3.33 9.32 -8.67
N ALA A 35 3.14 10.63 -8.92
CA ALA A 35 2.02 11.13 -9.72
C ALA A 35 2.11 10.68 -11.18
N ILE A 36 3.28 10.85 -11.80
CA ILE A 36 3.52 10.46 -13.20
C ILE A 36 3.39 8.94 -13.37
N GLY A 37 4.01 8.16 -12.50
CA GLY A 37 3.95 6.70 -12.54
C GLY A 37 2.53 6.17 -12.36
N SER A 38 1.74 6.76 -11.45
CA SER A 38 0.34 6.42 -11.26
C SER A 38 -0.49 6.69 -12.53
N ALA A 39 -0.34 7.85 -13.14
CA ALA A 39 -1.02 8.21 -14.37
C ALA A 39 -0.62 7.29 -15.54
N ALA A 40 0.67 7.02 -15.67
CA ALA A 40 1.21 6.13 -16.71
C ALA A 40 0.68 4.71 -16.57
N LEU A 41 0.65 4.14 -15.37
CA LEU A 41 0.15 2.79 -15.11
C LEU A 41 -1.36 2.67 -15.39
N VAL A 42 -2.15 3.69 -15.08
CA VAL A 42 -3.57 3.72 -15.47
C VAL A 42 -3.72 3.79 -16.98
N TRP A 43 -2.95 4.64 -17.65
CA TRP A 43 -3.01 4.80 -19.08
C TRP A 43 -2.59 3.52 -19.83
N ILE A 44 -1.46 2.92 -19.43
CA ILE A 44 -0.98 1.64 -19.98
C ILE A 44 -2.01 0.55 -19.71
N GLY A 45 -2.46 0.42 -18.46
CA GLY A 45 -3.39 -0.62 -18.03
C GLY A 45 -4.69 -0.65 -18.83
N ARG A 46 -5.19 0.53 -19.23
CA ARG A 46 -6.43 0.63 -20.03
C ARG A 46 -6.26 0.28 -21.51
N ARG A 47 -5.02 0.20 -22.00
CA ARG A 47 -4.72 -0.03 -23.43
C ARG A 47 -4.11 -1.39 -23.72
N GLN A 48 -3.74 -2.13 -22.70
CA GLN A 48 -3.05 -3.42 -22.82
C GLN A 48 -4.04 -4.58 -22.99
N THR A 49 -3.57 -5.64 -23.63
CA THR A 49 -4.27 -6.92 -23.70
C THR A 49 -4.13 -7.65 -22.36
N GLU A 50 -4.93 -8.70 -22.13
CA GLU A 50 -4.81 -9.52 -20.91
C GLU A 50 -3.43 -10.15 -20.72
N SER A 51 -2.77 -10.56 -21.83
CA SER A 51 -1.43 -11.14 -21.78
C SER A 51 -0.38 -10.11 -21.36
N GLN A 52 -0.48 -8.89 -21.91
CA GLN A 52 0.37 -7.76 -21.51
C GLN A 52 0.12 -7.35 -20.05
N ALA A 53 -1.15 -7.37 -19.60
CA ALA A 53 -1.51 -7.07 -18.22
C ALA A 53 -0.88 -8.09 -17.25
N ARG A 54 -0.93 -9.37 -17.59
CA ARG A 54 -0.27 -10.42 -16.81
C ARG A 54 1.25 -10.29 -16.80
N LEU A 55 1.86 -9.95 -17.95
CA LEU A 55 3.30 -9.77 -18.04
C LEU A 55 3.76 -8.58 -17.19
N LEU A 56 3.14 -7.40 -17.37
CA LEU A 56 3.47 -6.20 -16.61
C LEU A 56 3.27 -6.42 -15.10
N GLY A 57 2.17 -7.07 -14.70
CA GLY A 57 1.92 -7.42 -13.31
C GLY A 57 3.02 -8.33 -12.75
N ARG A 58 3.46 -9.34 -13.49
CA ARG A 58 4.55 -10.23 -13.07
C ARG A 58 5.89 -9.49 -12.95
N VAL A 59 6.19 -8.60 -13.89
CA VAL A 59 7.42 -7.78 -13.85
C VAL A 59 7.43 -6.87 -12.64
N LEU A 60 6.34 -6.12 -12.40
CA LEU A 60 6.23 -5.25 -11.21
C LEU A 60 6.25 -6.05 -9.92
N GLY A 61 5.56 -7.20 -9.86
CA GLY A 61 5.58 -8.08 -8.70
C GLY A 61 6.97 -8.64 -8.42
N ALA A 62 7.68 -9.11 -9.44
CA ALA A 62 9.06 -9.60 -9.31
C ALA A 62 10.01 -8.49 -8.85
N LEU A 63 9.87 -7.27 -9.39
CA LEU A 63 10.64 -6.11 -8.97
C LEU A 63 10.39 -5.78 -7.49
N THR A 64 9.13 -5.80 -7.05
CA THR A 64 8.77 -5.58 -5.64
C THR A 64 9.45 -6.61 -4.73
N ILE A 65 9.38 -7.91 -5.07
CA ILE A 65 10.03 -8.97 -4.29
C ILE A 65 11.56 -8.84 -4.30
N ALA A 66 12.17 -8.45 -5.42
CA ALA A 66 13.61 -8.26 -5.49
C ALA A 66 14.07 -7.11 -4.57
N ILE A 67 13.39 -5.96 -4.60
CA ILE A 67 13.72 -4.80 -3.74
C ILE A 67 13.43 -5.14 -2.27
N PHE A 68 12.32 -5.81 -1.97
CA PHE A 68 11.99 -6.29 -0.62
C PHE A 68 13.05 -7.25 -0.10
N GLY A 69 13.52 -8.19 -0.94
CA GLY A 69 14.58 -9.12 -0.59
C GLY A 69 15.90 -8.42 -0.26
N VAL A 70 16.27 -7.40 -1.03
CA VAL A 70 17.44 -6.56 -0.73
C VAL A 70 17.26 -5.84 0.61
N ALA A 71 16.11 -5.20 0.83
CA ALA A 71 15.81 -4.53 2.10
C ALA A 71 15.86 -5.49 3.29
N LEU A 72 15.31 -6.70 3.13
CA LEU A 72 15.34 -7.75 4.15
C LEU A 72 16.76 -8.23 4.47
N VAL A 73 17.62 -8.42 3.45
CA VAL A 73 19.02 -8.79 3.64
C VAL A 73 19.74 -7.75 4.48
N TYR A 74 19.53 -6.46 4.21
CA TYR A 74 20.10 -5.38 5.02
C TYR A 74 19.58 -5.38 6.46
N LYS A 75 18.26 -5.60 6.67
CA LYS A 75 17.68 -5.75 8.03
C LYS A 75 18.28 -6.94 8.77
N LEU A 76 18.57 -8.04 8.08
CA LEU A 76 19.14 -9.27 8.66
C LEU A 76 20.66 -9.21 8.83
N ALA A 77 21.36 -8.26 8.21
CA ALA A 77 22.79 -8.06 8.43
C ALA A 77 23.10 -7.57 9.86
N GLN A 78 22.14 -6.89 10.50
CA GLN A 78 22.18 -6.50 11.91
C GLN A 78 20.85 -6.88 12.57
N PRO A 79 20.66 -8.17 12.88
CA PRO A 79 19.36 -8.68 13.29
C PRO A 79 18.96 -8.16 14.67
N THR A 80 17.77 -7.56 14.74
CA THR A 80 17.11 -7.22 16.01
C THR A 80 15.65 -7.66 15.94
N ILE A 81 15.11 -8.16 17.03
CA ILE A 81 13.69 -8.54 17.09
C ILE A 81 12.80 -7.33 16.77
N ALA A 82 13.26 -6.11 17.08
CA ALA A 82 12.49 -4.89 16.89
C ALA A 82 12.36 -4.43 15.43
N HIS A 83 13.26 -4.87 14.52
CA HIS A 83 13.28 -4.35 13.14
C HIS A 83 13.39 -5.42 12.06
N SER A 84 13.83 -6.65 12.40
CA SER A 84 14.12 -7.69 11.40
C SER A 84 12.93 -8.58 11.08
N VAL A 85 11.91 -8.62 11.94
CA VAL A 85 10.70 -9.40 11.67
C VAL A 85 9.77 -8.59 10.75
N PRO A 86 9.29 -9.13 9.62
CA PRO A 86 8.43 -8.40 8.69
C PRO A 86 6.98 -8.36 9.21
N LEU A 87 6.76 -7.71 10.36
CA LEU A 87 5.46 -7.54 11.00
C LEU A 87 4.87 -6.14 10.84
N GLN A 88 5.61 -5.19 10.26
CA GLN A 88 5.02 -3.91 9.89
C GLN A 88 3.93 -4.14 8.83
N LEU A 89 2.84 -3.41 8.92
CA LEU A 89 1.76 -3.53 7.94
C LEU A 89 2.24 -3.20 6.52
N CYS A 90 3.24 -2.31 6.39
CA CYS A 90 3.88 -1.99 5.11
C CYS A 90 4.61 -3.21 4.54
N ASP A 91 5.38 -3.96 5.33
CA ASP A 91 6.08 -5.17 4.87
C ASP A 91 5.07 -6.20 4.31
N LEU A 92 3.93 -6.36 5.00
CA LEU A 92 2.86 -7.23 4.54
C LEU A 92 2.16 -6.69 3.27
N ALA A 93 1.96 -5.38 3.19
CA ALA A 93 1.37 -4.74 2.02
C ALA A 93 2.26 -4.89 0.77
N GLU A 94 3.58 -4.84 0.93
CA GLU A 94 4.57 -5.07 -0.12
C GLU A 94 4.50 -6.51 -0.65
N LEU A 95 4.51 -7.50 0.25
CA LEU A 95 4.40 -8.91 -0.12
C LEU A 95 3.06 -9.25 -0.78
N VAL A 96 1.96 -8.77 -0.19
CA VAL A 96 0.62 -8.96 -0.75
C VAL A 96 0.45 -8.20 -2.06
N GLY A 97 1.04 -7.01 -2.19
CA GLY A 97 1.06 -6.21 -3.41
C GLY A 97 1.76 -6.93 -4.55
N ALA A 98 2.94 -7.48 -4.30
CA ALA A 98 3.66 -8.30 -5.27
C ALA A 98 2.86 -9.54 -5.70
N TYR A 99 2.25 -10.23 -4.73
CA TYR A 99 1.40 -11.38 -5.03
C TYR A 99 0.12 -10.98 -5.78
N ALA A 100 -0.49 -9.84 -5.45
CA ALA A 100 -1.67 -9.33 -6.15
C ALA A 100 -1.36 -9.00 -7.62
N LEU A 101 -0.22 -8.39 -7.89
CA LEU A 101 0.28 -8.10 -9.24
C LEU A 101 0.53 -9.40 -10.02
N TRP A 102 1.12 -10.39 -9.39
CA TRP A 102 1.45 -11.68 -10.02
C TRP A 102 0.22 -12.51 -10.32
N SER A 103 -0.69 -12.65 -9.34
CA SER A 103 -1.80 -13.60 -9.37
C SER A 103 -3.13 -13.01 -9.82
N GLN A 104 -3.28 -11.68 -9.70
CA GLN A 104 -4.53 -10.93 -9.89
C GLN A 104 -5.72 -11.51 -9.09
N ARG A 105 -5.43 -12.23 -7.98
CA ARG A 105 -6.46 -12.81 -7.12
C ARG A 105 -7.19 -11.74 -6.32
N LYS A 106 -8.50 -11.86 -6.24
CA LYS A 106 -9.37 -10.84 -5.63
C LYS A 106 -9.06 -10.56 -4.15
N TRP A 107 -8.69 -11.57 -3.36
CA TRP A 107 -8.36 -11.35 -1.96
C TRP A 107 -7.08 -10.53 -1.78
N ALA A 108 -6.04 -10.81 -2.57
CA ALA A 108 -4.79 -10.06 -2.54
C ALA A 108 -4.98 -8.62 -3.06
N PHE A 109 -5.71 -8.45 -4.18
CA PHE A 109 -6.14 -7.14 -4.65
C PHE A 109 -6.88 -6.36 -3.56
N THR A 110 -7.78 -7.02 -2.83
CA THR A 110 -8.53 -6.39 -1.74
C THR A 110 -7.60 -5.79 -0.70
N LEU A 111 -6.63 -6.55 -0.22
CA LEU A 111 -5.70 -6.06 0.80
C LEU A 111 -4.82 -4.92 0.27
N VAL A 112 -4.26 -5.07 -0.93
CA VAL A 112 -3.43 -4.00 -1.50
C VAL A 112 -4.23 -2.73 -1.80
N TYR A 113 -5.50 -2.84 -2.13
CA TYR A 113 -6.38 -1.68 -2.30
C TYR A 113 -6.54 -0.90 -1.00
N TYR A 114 -6.86 -1.57 0.11
CA TYR A 114 -7.11 -0.92 1.39
C TYR A 114 -5.84 -0.57 2.16
N TRP A 115 -4.76 -1.31 2.02
CA TRP A 115 -3.47 -1.00 2.64
C TRP A 115 -2.64 -0.04 1.77
N GLY A 116 -2.58 -0.29 0.47
CA GLY A 116 -1.74 0.49 -0.45
C GLY A 116 -2.24 1.91 -0.67
N LEU A 117 -3.54 2.12 -0.94
CA LEU A 117 -4.03 3.46 -1.27
C LEU A 117 -3.97 4.44 -0.09
N PRO A 118 -4.54 4.18 1.10
CA PRO A 118 -4.46 5.15 2.18
C PRO A 118 -3.13 5.09 2.94
N LEU A 119 -2.68 3.91 3.38
CA LEU A 119 -1.56 3.82 4.32
C LEU A 119 -0.21 4.05 3.62
N SER A 120 0.04 3.39 2.48
CA SER A 120 1.30 3.60 1.76
C SER A 120 1.37 4.96 1.08
N SER A 121 0.24 5.55 0.66
CA SER A 121 0.23 6.94 0.16
C SER A 121 0.52 7.94 1.27
N GLN A 122 0.06 7.68 2.50
CA GLN A 122 0.41 8.50 3.65
C GLN A 122 1.93 8.44 3.91
N ALA A 123 2.53 7.25 3.88
CA ALA A 123 3.98 7.09 4.03
C ALA A 123 4.78 7.81 2.93
N LEU A 124 4.22 7.94 1.71
CA LEU A 124 4.84 8.73 0.64
C LEU A 124 4.69 10.23 0.87
N ILE A 125 3.59 10.70 1.44
CA ILE A 125 3.30 12.13 1.62
C ILE A 125 3.93 12.66 2.92
N THR A 126 3.83 11.90 4.00
CA THR A 126 4.37 12.23 5.33
C THR A 126 5.28 11.10 5.82
N PRO A 127 6.48 10.94 5.21
CA PRO A 127 7.38 9.84 5.53
C PRO A 127 7.98 9.98 6.92
N ASP A 128 7.94 8.90 7.68
CA ASP A 128 8.72 8.70 8.92
C ASP A 128 9.98 7.90 8.56
N LEU A 129 10.94 8.60 7.96
CA LEU A 129 12.19 8.01 7.46
C LEU A 129 13.38 8.60 8.18
N ASP A 130 13.97 7.82 9.08
CA ASP A 130 15.25 8.14 9.71
C ASP A 130 16.39 7.48 8.91
N ALA A 131 16.81 8.15 7.85
CA ALA A 131 17.90 7.70 6.97
C ALA A 131 18.60 8.90 6.32
N ALA A 132 19.78 8.65 5.77
CA ALA A 132 20.43 9.62 4.88
C ALA A 132 19.58 9.84 3.62
N ASP A 133 19.67 11.04 3.05
CA ASP A 133 18.99 11.43 1.82
C ASP A 133 19.47 10.62 0.60
N PHE A 134 18.80 10.84 -0.54
CA PHE A 134 19.20 10.23 -1.81
C PHE A 134 20.70 10.39 -2.08
N PRO A 135 21.39 9.35 -2.54
CA PRO A 135 20.93 8.01 -2.96
C PRO A 135 21.11 6.89 -1.90
N SER A 136 20.90 7.15 -0.63
CA SER A 136 21.10 6.14 0.42
C SER A 136 20.22 4.91 0.22
N HIS A 137 20.69 3.75 0.70
CA HIS A 137 19.92 2.51 0.66
C HIS A 137 18.56 2.65 1.36
N GLY A 138 18.54 3.29 2.56
CA GLY A 138 17.31 3.51 3.32
C GLY A 138 16.29 4.34 2.53
N PHE A 139 16.73 5.43 1.91
CA PHE A 139 15.90 6.26 1.04
C PHE A 139 15.34 5.46 -0.14
N LEU A 140 16.21 4.77 -0.88
CA LEU A 140 15.82 4.05 -2.10
C LEU A 140 14.84 2.92 -1.81
N THR A 141 15.10 2.09 -0.81
CA THR A 141 14.22 0.97 -0.47
C THR A 141 12.89 1.44 0.09
N PHE A 142 12.88 2.42 0.99
CA PHE A 142 11.65 2.97 1.56
C PHE A 142 10.74 3.50 0.45
N PHE A 143 11.21 4.43 -0.36
CA PHE A 143 10.36 5.05 -1.38
C PHE A 143 10.00 4.10 -2.52
N ALA A 144 10.93 3.25 -2.98
CA ALA A 144 10.65 2.30 -4.05
C ALA A 144 9.55 1.30 -3.66
N LEU A 145 9.59 0.74 -2.45
CA LEU A 145 8.61 -0.22 -1.98
C LEU A 145 7.23 0.42 -1.79
N HIS A 146 7.17 1.60 -1.15
CA HIS A 146 5.89 2.31 -1.00
C HIS A 146 5.28 2.76 -2.34
N LEU A 147 6.11 3.24 -3.28
CA LEU A 147 5.66 3.54 -4.65
C LEU A 147 5.08 2.31 -5.33
N LEU A 148 5.77 1.17 -5.27
CA LEU A 148 5.32 -0.07 -5.92
C LEU A 148 4.00 -0.59 -5.35
N VAL A 149 3.79 -0.49 -4.02
CA VAL A 149 2.52 -0.89 -3.39
C VAL A 149 1.37 0.02 -3.85
N VAL A 150 1.56 1.36 -3.84
CA VAL A 150 0.51 2.28 -4.31
C VAL A 150 0.26 2.09 -5.80
N TRP A 151 1.30 1.93 -6.60
CA TRP A 151 1.16 1.66 -8.03
C TRP A 151 0.48 0.32 -8.30
N ALA A 152 0.71 -0.71 -7.50
CA ALA A 152 -0.03 -1.96 -7.58
C ALA A 152 -1.53 -1.75 -7.36
N ALA A 153 -1.91 -1.00 -6.30
CA ALA A 153 -3.29 -0.68 -6.02
C ALA A 153 -3.94 0.14 -7.14
N VAL A 154 -3.25 1.18 -7.63
CA VAL A 154 -3.70 2.05 -8.74
C VAL A 154 -3.85 1.26 -10.03
N TYR A 155 -2.83 0.50 -10.41
CA TYR A 155 -2.81 -0.29 -11.63
C TYR A 155 -3.92 -1.35 -11.67
N LEU A 156 -4.05 -2.15 -10.61
CA LEU A 156 -5.08 -3.18 -10.54
C LEU A 156 -6.49 -2.58 -10.52
N THR A 157 -6.69 -1.43 -9.84
CA THR A 157 -8.00 -0.78 -9.74
C THR A 157 -8.41 -0.09 -11.02
N TRP A 158 -7.61 0.86 -11.51
CA TRP A 158 -8.00 1.73 -12.62
C TRP A 158 -7.37 1.35 -13.96
N GLY A 159 -6.27 0.61 -13.94
CA GLY A 159 -5.66 0.02 -15.13
C GLY A 159 -6.37 -1.28 -15.53
N CYS A 160 -6.41 -2.26 -14.65
CA CYS A 160 -7.03 -3.57 -14.90
C CYS A 160 -8.53 -3.63 -14.61
N GLY A 161 -9.14 -2.57 -14.04
CA GLY A 161 -10.57 -2.50 -13.78
C GLY A 161 -11.08 -3.38 -12.63
N MET A 162 -10.21 -3.84 -11.74
CA MET A 162 -10.62 -4.57 -10.54
C MET A 162 -11.34 -3.63 -9.57
N ARG A 163 -12.42 -4.11 -8.96
CA ARG A 163 -13.27 -3.28 -8.10
C ARG A 163 -13.46 -3.93 -6.74
N PRO A 164 -13.22 -3.20 -5.64
CA PRO A 164 -13.58 -3.68 -4.31
C PRO A 164 -15.10 -3.61 -4.12
N GLY A 165 -15.60 -4.33 -3.15
CA GLY A 165 -17.01 -4.27 -2.74
C GLY A 165 -17.12 -4.47 -1.24
N TRP A 166 -18.34 -4.46 -0.68
CA TRP A 166 -18.55 -4.59 0.77
C TRP A 166 -18.07 -5.92 1.37
N ARG A 167 -18.00 -7.00 0.58
CA ARG A 167 -17.33 -8.24 0.99
C ARG A 167 -15.82 -8.06 1.11
N SER A 168 -15.21 -7.31 0.17
CA SER A 168 -13.81 -6.95 0.21
C SER A 168 -13.50 -6.07 1.44
N TYR A 169 -14.34 -5.06 1.72
CA TYR A 169 -14.23 -4.23 2.91
C TYR A 169 -14.19 -5.07 4.19
N ARG A 170 -15.19 -5.94 4.39
CA ARG A 170 -15.25 -6.79 5.58
C ARG A 170 -14.04 -7.71 5.70
N PHE A 171 -13.61 -8.30 4.58
CA PHE A 171 -12.40 -9.14 4.56
C PHE A 171 -11.15 -8.35 4.97
N ALA A 172 -10.94 -7.15 4.42
CA ALA A 172 -9.81 -6.30 4.79
C ALA A 172 -9.84 -5.91 6.27
N VAL A 173 -11.01 -5.49 6.79
CA VAL A 173 -11.17 -5.13 8.21
C VAL A 173 -10.84 -6.33 9.11
N ILE A 174 -11.41 -7.50 8.85
CA ILE A 174 -11.17 -8.69 9.67
C ILE A 174 -9.67 -9.07 9.62
N THR A 175 -9.07 -9.09 8.44
CA THR A 175 -7.65 -9.44 8.29
C THR A 175 -6.75 -8.46 9.02
N THR A 176 -7.04 -7.15 8.94
CA THR A 176 -6.24 -6.12 9.62
C THR A 176 -6.42 -6.16 11.14
N LEU A 177 -7.64 -6.38 11.64
CA LEU A 177 -7.85 -6.54 13.07
C LEU A 177 -7.18 -7.81 13.61
N THR A 178 -7.19 -8.91 12.85
CA THR A 178 -6.48 -10.15 13.22
C THR A 178 -4.97 -9.92 13.25
N TRP A 179 -4.42 -9.22 12.25
CA TRP A 179 -3.03 -8.80 12.26
C TRP A 179 -2.71 -7.91 13.47
N GLY A 180 -3.54 -6.92 13.73
CA GLY A 180 -3.35 -6.00 14.87
C GLY A 180 -3.35 -6.73 16.21
N ALA A 181 -4.30 -7.64 16.45
CA ALA A 181 -4.36 -8.43 17.67
C ALA A 181 -3.12 -9.34 17.83
N PHE A 182 -2.70 -10.01 16.76
CA PHE A 182 -1.49 -10.83 16.76
C PHE A 182 -0.24 -9.99 17.04
N THR A 183 -0.08 -8.88 16.32
CA THR A 183 1.08 -7.99 16.45
C THR A 183 1.13 -7.32 17.81
N PHE A 184 -0.01 -6.93 18.38
CA PHE A 184 -0.09 -6.39 19.75
C PHE A 184 0.39 -7.42 20.78
N ALA A 185 -0.06 -8.67 20.67
CA ALA A 185 0.39 -9.75 21.54
C ALA A 185 1.90 -10.02 21.38
N PHE A 186 2.40 -10.07 20.15
CA PHE A 186 3.81 -10.23 19.84
C PHE A 186 4.64 -9.08 20.44
N ASN A 187 4.24 -7.83 20.24
CA ASN A 187 4.91 -6.65 20.79
C ASN A 187 5.02 -6.72 22.32
N THR A 188 3.92 -7.13 22.97
CA THR A 188 3.87 -7.22 24.44
C THR A 188 4.84 -8.29 24.96
N ILE A 189 4.95 -9.43 24.28
CA ILE A 189 5.83 -10.54 24.68
C ILE A 189 7.30 -10.23 24.34
N ALA A 190 7.56 -9.68 23.14
CA ALA A 190 8.90 -9.44 22.64
C ALA A 190 9.49 -8.06 23.00
N GLY A 191 8.72 -7.17 23.65
CA GLY A 191 9.14 -5.80 23.96
C GLY A 191 9.34 -4.92 22.74
N THR A 192 8.63 -5.20 21.65
CA THR A 192 8.72 -4.51 20.36
C THR A 192 7.56 -3.53 20.16
N ASP A 193 7.49 -2.84 19.01
CA ASP A 193 6.42 -1.91 18.69
C ASP A 193 6.07 -1.88 17.20
N TYR A 194 5.86 -3.05 16.61
CA TYR A 194 5.39 -3.16 15.24
C TYR A 194 3.98 -2.56 15.10
N GLY A 195 3.81 -1.73 14.06
CA GLY A 195 2.53 -1.08 13.76
C GLY A 195 2.14 0.01 14.75
N PHE A 196 3.06 0.47 15.63
CA PHE A 196 2.82 1.49 16.66
C PHE A 196 1.61 1.18 17.55
N LEU A 197 1.36 -0.11 17.82
CA LEU A 197 0.20 -0.54 18.60
C LEU A 197 0.38 -0.38 20.11
N ASN A 198 1.62 -0.37 20.60
CA ASN A 198 1.94 -0.28 22.02
C ASN A 198 2.39 1.11 22.45
N ARG A 199 2.96 1.88 21.53
CA ARG A 199 3.40 3.27 21.74
C ARG A 199 3.44 4.01 20.39
N LYS A 200 3.43 5.34 20.46
CA LYS A 200 3.56 6.19 19.27
C LYS A 200 4.99 6.20 18.72
N PRO A 201 5.17 6.56 17.43
CA PRO A 201 6.49 6.88 16.88
C PRO A 201 7.21 7.94 17.74
N LEU A 202 8.54 7.91 17.72
CA LEU A 202 9.35 8.92 18.41
C LEU A 202 9.31 10.28 17.69
N ASN A 203 9.12 10.25 16.36
CA ASN A 203 8.97 11.46 15.57
C ASN A 203 7.50 11.92 15.57
N ALA A 204 7.29 13.23 15.43
CA ALA A 204 5.96 13.80 15.34
C ALA A 204 5.16 13.16 14.20
N SER A 205 3.98 12.66 14.49
CA SER A 205 3.14 11.95 13.56
C SER A 205 1.66 12.34 13.69
N MET A 206 0.84 11.95 12.70
CA MET A 206 -0.61 12.17 12.79
C MET A 206 -1.24 11.46 14.01
N LEU A 207 -0.60 10.42 14.55
CA LEU A 207 -1.07 9.73 15.77
C LEU A 207 -1.05 10.65 17.00
N ASP A 208 -0.26 11.74 16.99
CA ASP A 208 -0.22 12.69 18.09
C ASP A 208 -1.53 13.46 18.26
N LEU A 209 -2.29 13.62 17.17
CA LEU A 209 -3.59 14.25 17.18
C LEU A 209 -4.69 13.36 17.76
N LEU A 210 -4.45 12.05 17.89
CA LEU A 210 -5.46 11.07 18.29
C LEU A 210 -5.49 10.78 19.79
N GLY A 211 -4.71 11.53 20.59
CA GLY A 211 -4.69 11.38 22.05
C GLY A 211 -3.69 10.35 22.59
N PRO A 212 -3.71 10.04 23.90
CA PRO A 212 -2.77 9.11 24.53
C PRO A 212 -3.09 7.65 24.20
N TRP A 213 -2.14 6.75 24.49
CA TRP A 213 -2.38 5.30 24.48
C TRP A 213 -3.35 4.92 25.62
N PRO A 214 -4.31 4.00 25.41
CA PRO A 214 -4.60 3.24 24.19
C PRO A 214 -5.60 3.94 23.25
N LEU A 215 -6.04 5.14 23.56
CA LEU A 215 -7.12 5.86 22.88
C LEU A 215 -6.80 6.06 21.38
N TYR A 216 -5.56 6.45 21.06
CA TYR A 216 -5.19 6.69 19.66
C TYR A 216 -5.36 5.44 18.79
N VAL A 217 -5.08 4.23 19.31
CA VAL A 217 -5.25 2.97 18.57
C VAL A 217 -6.72 2.73 18.23
N VAL A 218 -7.63 2.99 19.20
CA VAL A 218 -9.07 2.85 18.99
C VAL A 218 -9.56 3.85 17.93
N ILE A 219 -9.14 5.11 18.06
CA ILE A 219 -9.53 6.16 17.11
C ILE A 219 -8.97 5.83 15.71
N GLU A 220 -7.73 5.38 15.61
CA GLU A 220 -7.13 4.97 14.35
C GLU A 220 -7.93 3.87 13.67
N VAL A 221 -8.30 2.81 14.38
CA VAL A 221 -9.14 1.72 13.85
C VAL A 221 -10.47 2.24 13.33
N VAL A 222 -11.12 3.15 14.06
CA VAL A 222 -12.39 3.76 13.63
C VAL A 222 -12.21 4.63 12.39
N VAL A 223 -11.18 5.49 12.38
CA VAL A 223 -10.89 6.39 11.25
C VAL A 223 -10.54 5.58 9.99
N VAL A 224 -9.64 4.61 10.10
CA VAL A 224 -9.27 3.73 8.98
C VAL A 224 -10.47 2.96 8.47
N GLY A 225 -11.30 2.41 9.38
CA GLY A 225 -12.55 1.74 9.01
C GLY A 225 -13.53 2.64 8.26
N ALA A 226 -13.68 3.89 8.70
CA ALA A 226 -14.53 4.87 8.03
C ALA A 226 -13.99 5.28 6.66
N VAL A 227 -12.69 5.55 6.54
CA VAL A 227 -12.03 5.84 5.26
C VAL A 227 -12.21 4.69 4.27
N TRP A 228 -12.00 3.45 4.70
CA TRP A 228 -12.20 2.28 3.84
C TRP A 228 -13.66 2.08 3.43
N ALA A 229 -14.61 2.39 4.31
CA ALA A 229 -16.04 2.39 3.95
C ALA A 229 -16.34 3.44 2.87
N LEU A 230 -15.80 4.65 3.02
CA LEU A 230 -15.91 5.72 2.00
C LEU A 230 -15.26 5.31 0.68
N MET A 231 -14.09 4.67 0.70
CA MET A 231 -13.42 4.14 -0.49
C MET A 231 -14.22 3.04 -1.19
N THR A 232 -15.03 2.29 -0.43
CA THR A 232 -15.89 1.22 -0.97
C THR A 232 -17.18 1.75 -1.58
N TRP A 233 -17.68 2.86 -1.06
CA TRP A 233 -18.98 3.43 -1.43
C TRP A 233 -19.17 3.66 -2.94
N PRO A 234 -18.20 4.21 -3.70
CA PRO A 234 -18.36 4.45 -5.13
C PRO A 234 -18.53 3.17 -5.96
N TRP A 235 -18.10 2.02 -5.42
CA TRP A 235 -18.11 0.73 -6.11
C TRP A 235 -19.37 -0.09 -5.90
N LYS A 236 -20.46 0.53 -5.36
CA LYS A 236 -21.74 -0.15 -5.22
C LYS A 236 -22.19 -0.63 -6.60
N PRO A 237 -22.62 -1.90 -6.74
CA PRO A 237 -23.22 -2.35 -7.97
C PRO A 237 -24.43 -1.45 -8.25
N LYS A 238 -24.42 -0.73 -9.38
CA LYS A 238 -25.64 -0.07 -9.85
C LYS A 238 -26.68 -1.18 -9.96
N ARG A 239 -27.77 -1.12 -9.20
CA ARG A 239 -28.92 -1.98 -9.42
C ARG A 239 -29.30 -1.82 -10.88
N ARG A 240 -28.86 -2.74 -11.75
CA ARG A 240 -29.45 -2.84 -13.08
C ARG A 240 -30.93 -3.04 -12.84
N LYS A 241 -31.73 -2.18 -13.44
CA LYS A 241 -33.16 -2.40 -13.59
C LYS A 241 -33.33 -3.71 -14.39
N GLN A 242 -33.29 -4.83 -13.70
CA GLN A 242 -33.54 -6.16 -14.24
C GLN A 242 -35.03 -6.37 -14.44
N LEU A 243 -35.85 -5.32 -14.18
CA LEU A 243 -37.30 -5.35 -14.34
C LEU A 243 -37.76 -5.16 -15.80
N SER A 244 -36.92 -4.77 -16.75
CA SER A 244 -37.39 -4.53 -18.12
C SER A 244 -37.21 -5.73 -19.07
N MET A 245 -36.39 -6.73 -18.71
CA MET A 245 -36.22 -7.91 -19.59
C MET A 245 -37.17 -9.07 -19.24
N ILE A 246 -37.67 -9.13 -18.01
CA ILE A 246 -38.65 -10.20 -17.65
C ILE A 246 -40.01 -9.89 -18.25
N THR A 247 -40.42 -8.61 -18.31
CA THR A 247 -41.69 -8.18 -18.87
C THR A 247 -41.83 -8.38 -20.38
N THR A 248 -40.71 -8.24 -21.13
CA THR A 248 -40.74 -8.44 -22.60
C THR A 248 -40.61 -9.90 -22.99
N ALA A 249 -39.87 -10.72 -22.22
CA ALA A 249 -39.76 -12.16 -22.49
C ALA A 249 -41.02 -12.94 -22.07
N ASP A 250 -41.69 -12.53 -21.01
CA ASP A 250 -42.96 -13.14 -20.58
C ASP A 250 -44.14 -12.69 -21.45
N CYS A 251 -44.13 -11.44 -21.95
CA CYS A 251 -45.13 -10.99 -22.93
C CYS A 251 -44.96 -11.71 -24.26
N ALA A 252 -43.74 -11.98 -24.74
CA ALA A 252 -43.51 -12.75 -25.95
C ALA A 252 -43.92 -14.24 -25.83
N ARG A 253 -43.73 -14.84 -24.66
CA ARG A 253 -44.17 -16.22 -24.42
C ARG A 253 -45.71 -16.38 -24.30
N SER A 254 -46.41 -15.41 -23.73
CA SER A 254 -47.84 -15.44 -23.67
C SER A 254 -48.51 -15.32 -25.05
N TRP A 255 -47.91 -14.58 -25.98
CA TRP A 255 -48.37 -14.49 -27.38
C TRP A 255 -48.18 -15.78 -28.17
N VAL A 256 -47.09 -16.50 -27.95
CA VAL A 256 -46.79 -17.77 -28.64
C VAL A 256 -47.73 -18.90 -28.14
N LEU A 257 -48.20 -18.86 -26.91
CA LEU A 257 -49.13 -19.85 -26.39
C LEU A 257 -50.58 -19.55 -26.73
N ALA A 258 -50.95 -18.29 -26.97
CA ALA A 258 -52.29 -17.89 -27.39
C ALA A 258 -52.62 -18.21 -28.86
N THR A 259 -51.59 -18.38 -29.72
CA THR A 259 -51.78 -18.69 -31.14
C THR A 259 -51.80 -20.18 -31.46
N ARG A 260 -51.64 -21.08 -30.47
CA ARG A 260 -51.65 -22.54 -30.66
C ARG A 260 -52.96 -23.24 -30.30
N SER A 261 -54.00 -22.51 -29.95
CA SER A 261 -55.29 -23.10 -29.53
C SER A 261 -56.44 -22.57 -30.37
N TRP A 262 -56.40 -22.75 -31.72
CA TRP A 262 -57.57 -22.69 -32.55
C TRP A 262 -57.57 -23.92 -33.46
N PRO A 263 -58.73 -24.67 -33.57
CA PRO A 263 -58.84 -25.89 -34.34
C PRO A 263 -58.74 -25.69 -35.86
#